data_436e352c154f1e33304523c2a79c4842
#
_entry.id   436e352c154f1e33304523c2a79c4842
#
_cell.length_a   1.000
_cell.length_b   1.000
_cell.length_c   1.000
_cell.angle_alpha   90.00
_cell.angle_beta   90.00
_cell.angle_gamma   90.00
#
_symmetry.space_group_name_H-M   'P 1'
#
loop_
_entity.id
_entity.type
_entity.pdbx_description
1 polymer ?
#
loop_
_entity_poly.entity_id
_entity_poly.type
_entity_poly.pdbx_seq_one_letter_code
_entity_poly.pdbx_strand_id
1 'polypeptide(L)'
;VAHPYADAPVDGIACRCYDFDEVFAEKLRALSERGRPRDLYDVVNLFRNGQFRDAAAAILSLLQRKCAYKSAAVPSSAVLAAHREELEADWTAMLQHQLPQLPPFQAFWDELPAIFQWLTHAVSPPRPAAIPLAAGDIVLPSNYGRSRSASYGSGLLEIIRFAAANRMCVDLDYDGETRRIEPYSLRRTKDDNVILHAIKVSTGESRSYRVDRMQGARATSQGFVPKYAVELTPSGPMFIPDTERSATTASGSVGRTRHPSGRPGPTYLYQCALCGKKFRRKTRDSSLREHKTPDGWACRGRRALYLTTEY
;
A
#
# COMPACT_ATOMS: atom_id res chain seq x y z
N VAL A 1 1.98 -18.85 -3.67
CA VAL A 1 2.47 -17.72 -2.86
C VAL A 1 3.97 -17.90 -2.65
N ALA A 2 4.77 -16.88 -2.98
CA ALA A 2 6.21 -16.94 -2.71
C ALA A 2 6.45 -16.87 -1.20
N HIS A 3 7.12 -17.88 -0.66
CA HIS A 3 7.48 -17.92 0.75
C HIS A 3 8.74 -17.09 0.99
N PRO A 4 8.74 -16.10 1.90
CA PRO A 4 9.85 -15.18 2.08
C PRO A 4 11.00 -15.73 2.94
N TYR A 5 10.83 -16.89 3.54
CA TYR A 5 11.78 -17.47 4.49
C TYR A 5 12.61 -18.59 3.86
N ALA A 6 13.80 -18.81 4.39
CA ALA A 6 14.76 -19.80 3.84
C ALA A 6 14.39 -21.26 4.16
N ASP A 7 13.44 -21.47 5.05
CA ASP A 7 12.90 -22.78 5.48
C ASP A 7 11.64 -23.20 4.69
N ALA A 8 11.37 -22.54 3.58
CA ALA A 8 10.28 -22.92 2.70
C ALA A 8 10.45 -24.38 2.21
N PRO A 9 9.41 -25.21 2.27
CA PRO A 9 9.45 -26.55 1.70
C PRO A 9 9.85 -26.55 0.23
N VAL A 10 10.64 -27.53 -0.21
CA VAL A 10 11.10 -27.63 -1.59
C VAL A 10 9.91 -27.72 -2.56
N ASP A 11 8.84 -28.41 -2.15
CA ASP A 11 7.61 -28.58 -2.92
C ASP A 11 6.68 -27.34 -2.87
N GLY A 12 7.11 -26.27 -2.20
CA GLY A 12 6.31 -25.07 -1.99
C GLY A 12 5.23 -25.22 -0.91
N ILE A 13 4.54 -24.11 -0.66
CA ILE A 13 3.41 -24.08 0.28
C ILE A 13 2.15 -23.81 -0.52
N ALA A 14 1.23 -24.77 -0.51
CA ALA A 14 -0.12 -24.59 -1.03
C ALA A 14 -1.08 -24.25 0.11
N CYS A 15 -1.84 -23.18 -0.05
CA CYS A 15 -2.93 -22.84 0.85
C CYS A 15 -4.21 -22.59 0.05
N ARG A 16 -5.35 -22.92 0.65
CA ARG A 16 -6.65 -22.54 0.08
C ARG A 16 -6.87 -21.07 0.36
N CYS A 17 -7.05 -20.29 -0.69
CA CYS A 17 -7.36 -18.87 -0.60
C CYS A 17 -8.71 -18.61 -1.28
N TYR A 18 -9.43 -17.62 -0.80
CA TYR A 18 -10.55 -17.07 -1.56
C TYR A 18 -10.02 -16.40 -2.82
N ASP A 19 -10.75 -16.52 -3.92
CA ASP A 19 -10.56 -15.64 -5.06
C ASP A 19 -11.08 -14.22 -4.73
N PHE A 20 -10.83 -13.27 -5.62
CA PHE A 20 -11.23 -11.88 -5.36
C PHE A 20 -12.74 -11.70 -5.33
N ASP A 21 -13.49 -12.41 -6.16
CA ASP A 21 -14.96 -12.36 -6.21
C ASP A 21 -15.54 -12.86 -4.88
N GLU A 22 -14.95 -13.92 -4.35
CA GLU A 22 -15.36 -14.49 -3.07
C GLU A 22 -15.01 -13.58 -1.89
N VAL A 23 -13.82 -12.95 -1.92
CA VAL A 23 -13.44 -11.95 -0.91
C VAL A 23 -14.41 -10.77 -0.91
N PHE A 24 -14.76 -10.27 -2.10
CA PHE A 24 -15.69 -9.14 -2.22
C PHE A 24 -17.08 -9.49 -1.68
N ALA A 25 -17.63 -10.65 -2.08
CA ALA A 25 -18.91 -11.12 -1.57
C ALA A 25 -18.89 -11.30 -0.04
N GLU A 26 -17.82 -11.84 0.52
CA GLU A 26 -17.68 -12.01 1.97
C GLU A 26 -17.59 -10.67 2.70
N LYS A 27 -16.87 -9.69 2.15
CA LYS A 27 -16.76 -8.35 2.74
C LYS A 27 -18.09 -7.59 2.70
N LEU A 28 -18.86 -7.70 1.61
CA LEU A 28 -20.22 -7.15 1.54
C LEU A 28 -21.16 -7.78 2.58
N ARG A 29 -21.14 -9.12 2.69
CA ARG A 29 -21.93 -9.82 3.70
C ARG A 29 -21.55 -9.34 5.12
N ALA A 30 -20.26 -9.31 5.41
CA ALA A 30 -19.76 -8.91 6.72
C ALA A 30 -20.11 -7.45 7.05
N LEU A 31 -20.04 -6.53 6.07
CA LEU A 31 -20.43 -5.13 6.22
C LEU A 31 -21.90 -5.03 6.64
N SER A 32 -22.78 -5.79 5.97
CA SER A 32 -24.22 -5.79 6.27
C SER A 32 -24.56 -6.43 7.62
N GLU A 33 -23.84 -7.47 8.03
CA GLU A 33 -24.12 -8.21 9.26
C GLU A 33 -23.65 -7.48 10.52
N ARG A 34 -22.50 -6.83 10.45
CA ARG A 34 -21.81 -6.28 11.63
C ARG A 34 -21.44 -4.80 11.59
N GLY A 35 -21.70 -4.10 10.46
CA GLY A 35 -21.54 -2.66 10.34
C GLY A 35 -20.15 -2.15 10.73
N ARG A 36 -19.05 -2.78 10.30
CA ARG A 36 -17.70 -2.35 10.73
C ARG A 36 -17.03 -1.45 9.71
N PRO A 37 -16.39 -0.34 10.12
CA PRO A 37 -15.63 0.56 9.27
C PRO A 37 -14.61 -0.13 8.35
N ARG A 38 -13.92 -1.15 8.83
CA ARG A 38 -12.95 -1.91 8.02
C ARG A 38 -13.60 -2.60 6.84
N ASP A 39 -14.80 -3.15 7.03
CA ASP A 39 -15.49 -3.84 5.94
C ASP A 39 -15.97 -2.84 4.88
N LEU A 40 -16.43 -1.65 5.27
CA LEU A 40 -16.75 -0.57 4.35
C LEU A 40 -15.50 -0.12 3.57
N TYR A 41 -14.39 0.10 4.28
CA TYR A 41 -13.12 0.49 3.67
C TYR A 41 -12.66 -0.54 2.63
N ASP A 42 -12.71 -1.83 2.97
CA ASP A 42 -12.31 -2.92 2.08
C ASP A 42 -13.23 -3.04 0.87
N VAL A 43 -14.56 -3.01 1.07
CA VAL A 43 -15.54 -3.10 -0.02
C VAL A 43 -15.32 -2.02 -1.06
N VAL A 44 -15.20 -0.77 -0.63
CA VAL A 44 -15.01 0.36 -1.54
C VAL A 44 -13.66 0.29 -2.27
N ASN A 45 -12.58 -0.04 -1.57
CA ASN A 45 -11.27 -0.14 -2.21
C ASN A 45 -11.18 -1.32 -3.18
N LEU A 46 -11.79 -2.46 -2.87
CA LEU A 46 -11.90 -3.59 -3.79
C LEU A 46 -12.69 -3.20 -5.04
N PHE A 47 -13.82 -2.49 -4.88
CA PHE A 47 -14.61 -2.01 -6.01
C PHE A 47 -13.86 -1.01 -6.89
N ARG A 48 -13.16 -0.04 -6.28
CA ARG A 48 -12.31 0.94 -6.98
C ARG A 48 -11.21 0.28 -7.82
N ASN A 49 -10.71 -0.86 -7.38
CA ASN A 49 -9.67 -1.62 -8.10
C ASN A 49 -10.15 -2.16 -9.45
N GLY A 50 -11.45 -2.28 -9.65
CA GLY A 50 -12.08 -2.52 -10.95
C GLY A 50 -11.89 -3.92 -11.54
N GLN A 51 -11.35 -4.88 -10.76
CA GLN A 51 -11.12 -6.26 -11.21
C GLN A 51 -12.42 -7.05 -11.41
N PHE A 52 -13.53 -6.60 -10.80
CA PHE A 52 -14.81 -7.33 -10.75
C PHE A 52 -15.86 -6.86 -11.74
N ARG A 53 -15.55 -5.90 -12.62
CA ARG A 53 -16.60 -5.18 -13.38
C ARG A 53 -17.54 -6.09 -14.15
N ASP A 54 -17.03 -7.17 -14.70
CA ASP A 54 -17.79 -8.13 -15.49
C ASP A 54 -18.32 -9.31 -14.65
N ALA A 55 -18.04 -9.33 -13.35
CA ALA A 55 -18.37 -10.44 -12.45
C ALA A 55 -19.61 -10.18 -11.57
N ALA A 56 -20.38 -9.10 -11.79
CA ALA A 56 -21.50 -8.69 -10.93
C ALA A 56 -22.49 -9.84 -10.64
N ALA A 57 -22.92 -10.56 -11.66
CA ALA A 57 -23.88 -11.67 -11.51
C ALA A 57 -23.29 -12.85 -10.72
N ALA A 58 -22.02 -13.18 -10.96
CA ALA A 58 -21.31 -14.25 -10.23
C ALA A 58 -21.15 -13.87 -8.75
N ILE A 59 -20.75 -12.63 -8.48
CA ILE A 59 -20.59 -12.11 -7.11
C ILE A 59 -21.93 -12.06 -6.39
N LEU A 60 -23.00 -11.61 -7.05
CA LEU A 60 -24.35 -11.61 -6.46
C LEU A 60 -24.79 -13.03 -6.07
N SER A 61 -24.58 -14.00 -6.95
CA SER A 61 -24.89 -15.41 -6.68
C SER A 61 -24.07 -15.95 -5.49
N LEU A 62 -22.77 -15.63 -5.41
CA LEU A 62 -21.91 -15.99 -4.28
C LEU A 62 -22.42 -15.35 -2.98
N LEU A 63 -22.75 -14.07 -3.03
CA LEU A 63 -23.26 -13.30 -1.88
C LEU A 63 -24.56 -13.92 -1.35
N GLN A 64 -25.51 -14.21 -2.23
CA GLN A 64 -26.78 -14.85 -1.86
C GLN A 64 -26.56 -16.22 -1.17
N ARG A 65 -25.68 -17.07 -1.71
CA ARG A 65 -25.32 -18.35 -1.10
C ARG A 65 -24.67 -18.20 0.28
N LYS A 66 -23.75 -17.23 0.42
CA LYS A 66 -23.09 -16.95 1.72
C LYS A 66 -24.10 -16.42 2.74
N CYS A 67 -25.00 -15.53 2.34
CA CYS A 67 -26.06 -15.02 3.20
C CYS A 67 -27.01 -16.14 3.64
N ALA A 68 -27.44 -16.99 2.71
CA ALA A 68 -28.30 -18.15 3.02
C ALA A 68 -27.62 -19.12 4.02
N TYR A 69 -26.35 -19.41 3.80
CA TYR A 69 -25.59 -20.29 4.71
C TYR A 69 -25.47 -19.72 6.14
N LYS A 70 -25.42 -18.40 6.28
CA LYS A 70 -25.34 -17.69 7.58
C LYS A 70 -26.69 -17.26 8.12
N SER A 71 -27.79 -17.56 7.42
CA SER A 71 -29.13 -17.04 7.75
C SER A 71 -29.18 -15.52 7.88
N ALA A 72 -28.37 -14.83 7.09
CA ALA A 72 -28.26 -13.37 7.05
C ALA A 72 -29.05 -12.78 5.89
N ALA A 73 -29.53 -11.54 6.04
CA ALA A 73 -30.16 -10.81 4.96
C ALA A 73 -29.14 -10.46 3.86
N VAL A 74 -29.58 -10.50 2.60
CA VAL A 74 -28.74 -10.03 1.49
C VAL A 74 -28.52 -8.52 1.62
N PRO A 75 -27.27 -8.03 1.56
CA PRO A 75 -26.95 -6.62 1.66
C PRO A 75 -27.71 -5.76 0.65
N SER A 76 -28.19 -4.61 1.12
CA SER A 76 -28.80 -3.56 0.29
C SER A 76 -28.50 -2.19 0.88
N SER A 77 -28.69 -1.14 0.10
CA SER A 77 -28.52 0.24 0.61
C SER A 77 -29.44 0.52 1.83
N ALA A 78 -30.64 -0.03 1.86
CA ALA A 78 -31.57 0.13 2.97
C ALA A 78 -31.08 -0.56 4.25
N VAL A 79 -30.56 -1.78 4.14
CA VAL A 79 -29.97 -2.52 5.28
C VAL A 79 -28.76 -1.78 5.84
N LEU A 80 -27.89 -1.28 4.97
CA LEU A 80 -26.69 -0.55 5.41
C LEU A 80 -27.01 0.83 5.99
N ALA A 81 -28.10 1.48 5.57
CA ALA A 81 -28.51 2.77 6.11
C ALA A 81 -28.72 2.72 7.64
N ALA A 82 -29.17 1.59 8.18
CA ALA A 82 -29.34 1.39 9.60
C ALA A 82 -28.00 1.41 10.38
N HIS A 83 -26.89 1.10 9.73
CA HIS A 83 -25.54 1.07 10.33
C HIS A 83 -24.74 2.36 10.14
N ARG A 84 -25.30 3.36 9.43
CA ARG A 84 -24.55 4.55 9.03
C ARG A 84 -23.97 5.32 10.20
N GLU A 85 -24.76 5.63 11.20
CA GLU A 85 -24.33 6.42 12.35
C GLU A 85 -23.23 5.72 13.15
N GLU A 86 -23.36 4.41 13.36
CA GLU A 86 -22.37 3.59 14.04
C GLU A 86 -21.06 3.52 13.24
N LEU A 87 -21.15 3.28 11.93
CA LEU A 87 -20.01 3.26 11.02
C LEU A 87 -19.23 4.58 11.03
N GLU A 88 -19.94 5.70 11.01
CA GLU A 88 -19.34 7.03 11.02
C GLU A 88 -18.67 7.33 12.37
N ALA A 89 -19.33 7.01 13.48
CA ALA A 89 -18.80 7.18 14.83
C ALA A 89 -17.51 6.37 15.07
N ASP A 90 -17.49 5.12 14.59
CA ASP A 90 -16.37 4.21 14.78
C ASP A 90 -15.26 4.36 13.72
N TRP A 91 -15.48 5.15 12.66
CA TRP A 91 -14.55 5.29 11.53
C TRP A 91 -13.14 5.65 11.96
N THR A 92 -13.02 6.70 12.78
CA THR A 92 -11.71 7.16 13.28
C THR A 92 -11.08 6.15 14.22
N ALA A 93 -11.83 5.66 15.20
CA ALA A 93 -11.31 4.75 16.22
C ALA A 93 -10.77 3.45 15.63
N MET A 94 -11.43 2.92 14.58
CA MET A 94 -11.04 1.64 13.99
C MET A 94 -9.97 1.73 12.90
N LEU A 95 -9.82 2.87 12.21
CA LEU A 95 -8.96 2.94 11.02
C LEU A 95 -7.74 3.84 11.18
N GLN A 96 -7.78 4.85 12.05
CA GLN A 96 -6.70 5.83 12.17
C GLN A 96 -5.33 5.19 12.47
N HIS A 97 -5.30 4.15 13.28
CA HIS A 97 -4.04 3.47 13.65
C HIS A 97 -3.52 2.49 12.58
N GLN A 98 -4.29 2.24 11.51
CA GLN A 98 -3.95 1.30 10.45
C GLN A 98 -3.57 1.99 9.15
N LEU A 99 -3.89 3.27 9.01
CA LEU A 99 -3.73 4.01 7.77
C LEU A 99 -2.78 5.20 7.98
N PRO A 100 -1.91 5.50 7.00
CA PRO A 100 -1.01 6.67 7.06
C PRO A 100 -1.76 7.98 7.23
N GLN A 101 -2.95 8.07 6.64
CA GLN A 101 -3.88 9.18 6.74
C GLN A 101 -5.30 8.64 6.65
N LEU A 102 -6.17 9.07 7.56
CA LEU A 102 -7.56 8.65 7.54
C LEU A 102 -8.34 9.36 6.41
N PRO A 103 -8.93 8.60 5.45
CA PRO A 103 -9.78 9.19 4.44
C PRO A 103 -11.14 9.60 5.04
N PRO A 104 -11.83 10.60 4.43
CA PRO A 104 -13.16 11.01 4.89
C PRO A 104 -14.18 9.87 4.77
N PHE A 105 -14.94 9.60 5.82
CA PHE A 105 -16.01 8.59 5.83
C PHE A 105 -16.98 8.77 4.66
N GLN A 106 -17.44 10.00 4.45
CA GLN A 106 -18.42 10.34 3.42
C GLN A 106 -17.98 9.90 2.01
N ALA A 107 -16.69 10.02 1.69
CA ALA A 107 -16.14 9.61 0.39
C ALA A 107 -16.22 8.10 0.14
N PHE A 108 -16.37 7.31 1.19
CA PHE A 108 -16.59 5.85 1.12
C PHE A 108 -18.07 5.52 1.12
N TRP A 109 -18.83 6.19 1.96
CA TRP A 109 -20.26 5.98 2.06
C TRP A 109 -21.00 6.29 0.75
N ASP A 110 -20.65 7.37 0.08
CA ASP A 110 -21.27 7.83 -1.17
C ASP A 110 -21.05 6.90 -2.37
N GLU A 111 -20.11 5.95 -2.28
CA GLU A 111 -19.91 4.96 -3.34
C GLU A 111 -20.83 3.73 -3.22
N LEU A 112 -21.41 3.49 -2.05
CA LEU A 112 -22.28 2.32 -1.84
C LEU A 112 -23.47 2.23 -2.81
N PRO A 113 -24.20 3.30 -3.13
CA PRO A 113 -25.29 3.24 -4.11
C PRO A 113 -24.83 2.75 -5.48
N ALA A 114 -23.67 3.20 -5.95
CA ALA A 114 -23.10 2.77 -7.23
C ALA A 114 -22.68 1.30 -7.20
N ILE A 115 -22.13 0.83 -6.07
CA ILE A 115 -21.77 -0.58 -5.86
C ILE A 115 -23.01 -1.47 -5.93
N PHE A 116 -24.10 -1.10 -5.24
CA PHE A 116 -25.33 -1.88 -5.26
C PHE A 116 -26.02 -1.83 -6.61
N GLN A 117 -26.05 -0.69 -7.28
CA GLN A 117 -26.57 -0.57 -8.64
C GLN A 117 -25.82 -1.49 -9.62
N TRP A 118 -24.48 -1.50 -9.54
CA TRP A 118 -23.67 -2.41 -10.34
C TRP A 118 -24.00 -3.87 -10.02
N LEU A 119 -24.07 -4.23 -8.73
CA LEU A 119 -24.27 -5.61 -8.30
C LEU A 119 -25.63 -6.16 -8.73
N THR A 120 -26.70 -5.35 -8.61
CA THR A 120 -28.08 -5.81 -8.85
C THR A 120 -28.53 -5.69 -10.30
N HIS A 121 -28.01 -4.71 -11.04
CA HIS A 121 -28.47 -4.43 -12.41
C HIS A 121 -27.38 -4.66 -13.46
N ALA A 122 -26.19 -5.12 -13.06
CA ALA A 122 -25.01 -5.26 -13.91
C ALA A 122 -24.62 -3.96 -14.67
N VAL A 123 -25.11 -2.81 -14.18
CA VAL A 123 -24.79 -1.50 -14.75
C VAL A 123 -23.52 -0.98 -14.09
N SER A 124 -22.40 -1.17 -14.77
CA SER A 124 -21.13 -0.59 -14.30
C SER A 124 -21.22 0.94 -14.31
N PRO A 125 -20.84 1.62 -13.22
CA PRO A 125 -20.79 3.07 -13.23
C PRO A 125 -19.88 3.56 -14.36
N PRO A 126 -20.19 4.70 -14.99
CA PRO A 126 -19.38 5.24 -16.07
C PRO A 126 -17.94 5.41 -15.59
N ARG A 127 -17.00 4.84 -16.34
CA ARG A 127 -15.59 4.98 -16.02
C ARG A 127 -15.12 6.35 -16.48
N PRO A 128 -14.55 7.19 -15.61
CA PRO A 128 -13.90 8.40 -16.06
C PRO A 128 -12.85 8.06 -17.14
N ALA A 129 -12.76 8.87 -18.18
CA ALA A 129 -11.74 8.69 -19.20
C ALA A 129 -10.34 8.74 -18.58
N ALA A 130 -9.40 7.95 -19.10
CA ALA A 130 -8.01 8.09 -18.71
C ALA A 130 -7.49 9.47 -19.14
N ILE A 131 -6.52 10.02 -18.40
CA ILE A 131 -5.81 11.21 -18.87
C ILE A 131 -5.12 10.85 -20.19
N PRO A 132 -5.28 11.68 -21.25
CA PRO A 132 -4.67 11.39 -22.54
C PRO A 132 -3.16 11.13 -22.42
N LEU A 133 -2.68 10.08 -23.10
CA LEU A 133 -1.26 9.76 -23.18
C LEU A 133 -0.61 10.67 -24.25
N ALA A 134 0.53 11.27 -23.93
CA ALA A 134 1.38 11.84 -24.96
C ALA A 134 1.98 10.72 -25.81
N ALA A 135 2.31 11.03 -27.07
CA ALA A 135 2.87 10.04 -27.99
C ALA A 135 4.19 9.47 -27.44
N GLY A 136 4.22 8.16 -27.24
CA GLY A 136 5.38 7.44 -26.70
C GLY A 136 5.43 7.31 -25.18
N ASP A 137 4.47 7.86 -24.45
CA ASP A 137 4.37 7.66 -23.00
C ASP A 137 3.80 6.27 -22.66
N ILE A 138 4.26 5.68 -21.57
CA ILE A 138 3.81 4.39 -21.08
C ILE A 138 3.30 4.53 -19.65
N VAL A 139 2.10 4.01 -19.35
CA VAL A 139 1.58 3.93 -17.98
C VAL A 139 2.43 2.92 -17.20
N LEU A 140 2.96 3.36 -16.07
CA LEU A 140 3.79 2.49 -15.24
C LEU A 140 2.93 1.56 -14.39
N PRO A 141 3.33 0.28 -14.24
CA PRO A 141 2.61 -0.67 -13.43
C PRO A 141 2.59 -0.26 -11.96
N SER A 142 1.59 -0.72 -11.23
CA SER A 142 1.39 -0.40 -9.81
C SER A 142 2.57 -0.78 -8.90
N ASN A 143 3.40 -1.75 -9.31
CA ASN A 143 4.60 -2.16 -8.58
C ASN A 143 5.88 -1.39 -8.96
N TYR A 144 5.80 -0.38 -9.86
CA TYR A 144 6.97 0.43 -10.22
C TYR A 144 7.52 1.18 -9.01
N GLY A 145 8.84 1.19 -8.85
CA GLY A 145 9.53 1.84 -7.74
C GLY A 145 9.47 1.09 -6.40
N ARG A 146 8.86 -0.11 -6.37
CA ARG A 146 9.01 -1.04 -5.24
C ARG A 146 10.37 -1.75 -5.32
N SER A 147 11.42 -1.06 -4.97
CA SER A 147 12.71 -1.71 -4.75
C SER A 147 12.76 -2.23 -3.30
N ARG A 148 13.27 -3.46 -3.12
CA ARG A 148 13.62 -4.00 -1.79
C ARG A 148 14.75 -3.21 -1.10
N SER A 149 15.35 -2.28 -1.80
CA SER A 149 16.33 -1.32 -1.29
C SER A 149 15.61 -0.01 -1.08
N ALA A 150 15.49 0.43 0.16
CA ALA A 150 14.91 1.71 0.54
C ALA A 150 15.75 2.87 -0.05
N SER A 151 15.49 3.22 -1.29
CA SER A 151 15.93 4.50 -1.83
C SER A 151 14.85 5.55 -1.53
N TYR A 152 15.25 6.77 -1.26
CA TYR A 152 14.42 7.92 -0.85
C TYR A 152 13.16 8.16 -1.71
N GLY A 153 13.13 7.66 -2.96
CA GLY A 153 11.99 7.81 -3.87
C GLY A 153 10.83 6.83 -3.65
N SER A 154 11.08 5.67 -2.99
CA SER A 154 10.03 4.65 -2.85
C SER A 154 8.95 5.04 -1.83
N GLY A 155 9.31 5.74 -0.77
CA GLY A 155 8.37 6.23 0.25
C GLY A 155 7.39 7.28 -0.29
N LEU A 156 7.88 8.23 -1.09
CA LEU A 156 7.05 9.27 -1.71
C LEU A 156 5.98 8.69 -2.64
N LEU A 157 6.37 7.77 -3.49
CA LEU A 157 5.44 7.12 -4.43
C LEU A 157 4.39 6.27 -3.72
N GLU A 158 4.73 5.63 -2.60
CA GLU A 158 3.76 4.86 -1.81
C GLU A 158 2.72 5.77 -1.14
N ILE A 159 3.12 6.93 -0.63
CA ILE A 159 2.20 7.95 -0.10
C ILE A 159 1.25 8.44 -1.20
N ILE A 160 1.78 8.73 -2.39
CA ILE A 160 0.99 9.18 -3.54
C ILE A 160 0.01 8.10 -4.00
N ARG A 161 0.44 6.84 -4.08
CA ARG A 161 -0.43 5.72 -4.43
C ARG A 161 -1.53 5.49 -3.41
N PHE A 162 -1.17 5.55 -2.13
CA PHE A 162 -2.13 5.44 -1.04
C PHE A 162 -3.20 6.54 -1.14
N ALA A 163 -2.77 7.79 -1.29
CA ALA A 163 -3.68 8.93 -1.42
C ALA A 163 -4.58 8.81 -2.66
N ALA A 164 -4.01 8.43 -3.81
CA ALA A 164 -4.76 8.23 -5.04
C ALA A 164 -5.84 7.14 -4.91
N ALA A 165 -5.50 5.98 -4.35
CA ALA A 165 -6.42 4.87 -4.13
C ALA A 165 -7.58 5.26 -3.21
N ASN A 166 -7.28 6.07 -2.19
CA ASN A 166 -8.27 6.56 -1.22
C ASN A 166 -8.96 7.87 -1.65
N ARG A 167 -8.69 8.37 -2.88
CA ARG A 167 -9.27 9.62 -3.41
C ARG A 167 -8.96 10.83 -2.53
N MET A 168 -7.74 10.91 -2.02
CA MET A 168 -7.26 12.03 -1.20
C MET A 168 -6.25 12.88 -1.94
N CYS A 169 -6.30 14.19 -1.69
CA CYS A 169 -5.32 15.13 -2.19
C CYS A 169 -3.96 14.89 -1.50
N VAL A 170 -2.90 15.27 -2.19
CA VAL A 170 -1.52 15.21 -1.71
C VAL A 170 -0.93 16.60 -1.69
N ASP A 171 -0.31 16.98 -0.58
CA ASP A 171 0.60 18.11 -0.53
C ASP A 171 1.97 17.63 -1.04
N LEU A 172 2.34 18.08 -2.23
CA LEU A 172 3.55 17.71 -2.93
C LEU A 172 4.57 18.86 -2.86
N ASP A 173 5.74 18.57 -2.27
CA ASP A 173 6.87 19.49 -2.29
C ASP A 173 7.66 19.27 -3.58
N TYR A 174 7.65 20.30 -4.44
CA TYR A 174 8.20 20.25 -5.79
C TYR A 174 8.87 21.57 -6.16
N ASP A 175 10.15 21.51 -6.50
CA ASP A 175 10.99 22.68 -6.84
C ASP A 175 10.91 23.80 -5.76
N GLY A 176 10.92 23.41 -4.48
CA GLY A 176 10.92 24.33 -3.34
C GLY A 176 9.55 24.92 -2.97
N GLU A 177 8.48 24.53 -3.65
CA GLU A 177 7.11 24.94 -3.32
C GLU A 177 6.22 23.75 -2.98
N THR A 178 5.35 23.91 -1.99
CA THR A 178 4.30 22.93 -1.69
C THR A 178 3.06 23.19 -2.53
N ARG A 179 2.59 22.17 -3.22
CA ARG A 179 1.41 22.23 -4.10
C ARG A 179 0.43 21.15 -3.72
N ARG A 180 -0.84 21.52 -3.53
CA ARG A 180 -1.90 20.53 -3.33
C ARG A 180 -2.38 20.00 -4.66
N ILE A 181 -2.35 18.67 -4.82
CA ILE A 181 -2.66 17.98 -6.06
C ILE A 181 -3.60 16.80 -5.85
N GLU A 182 -4.37 16.49 -6.88
CA GLU A 182 -5.15 15.24 -7.03
C GLU A 182 -4.32 14.28 -7.89
N PRO A 183 -3.78 13.18 -7.35
CA PRO A 183 -2.91 12.28 -8.10
C PRO A 183 -3.70 11.28 -8.95
N TYR A 184 -3.30 11.07 -10.23
CA TYR A 184 -4.02 10.19 -11.14
C TYR A 184 -3.19 9.05 -11.73
N SER A 185 -1.98 9.32 -12.24
CA SER A 185 -1.23 8.36 -13.05
C SER A 185 0.27 8.57 -12.95
N LEU A 186 1.04 7.47 -12.92
CA LEU A 186 2.49 7.49 -13.11
C LEU A 186 2.81 7.00 -14.52
N ARG A 187 3.66 7.73 -15.23
CA ARG A 187 4.03 7.43 -16.61
C ARG A 187 5.51 7.56 -16.82
N ARG A 188 6.01 6.82 -17.80
CA ARG A 188 7.35 6.99 -18.34
C ARG A 188 7.24 7.66 -19.69
N THR A 189 7.93 8.78 -19.85
CA THR A 189 7.98 9.49 -21.12
C THR A 189 8.94 8.80 -22.10
N LYS A 190 8.86 9.16 -23.40
CA LYS A 190 9.81 8.70 -24.42
C LYS A 190 11.28 8.99 -24.08
N ASP A 191 11.53 10.01 -23.27
CA ASP A 191 12.87 10.41 -22.83
C ASP A 191 13.27 9.73 -21.51
N ASP A 192 12.62 8.64 -21.15
CA ASP A 192 12.82 7.82 -19.95
C ASP A 192 12.58 8.55 -18.60
N ASN A 193 11.94 9.71 -18.61
CA ASN A 193 11.58 10.40 -17.38
C ASN A 193 10.32 9.82 -16.78
N VAL A 194 10.31 9.60 -15.46
CA VAL A 194 9.10 9.22 -14.72
C VAL A 194 8.37 10.47 -14.28
N ILE A 195 7.10 10.58 -14.66
CA ILE A 195 6.23 11.71 -14.34
C ILE A 195 4.95 11.26 -13.63
N LEU A 196 4.52 12.06 -12.66
CA LEU A 196 3.20 11.97 -12.04
C LEU A 196 2.25 12.93 -12.75
N HIS A 197 1.18 12.42 -13.35
CA HIS A 197 0.06 13.23 -13.79
C HIS A 197 -0.90 13.49 -12.64
N ALA A 198 -1.20 14.76 -12.41
CA ALA A 198 -2.08 15.22 -11.35
C ALA A 198 -2.86 16.47 -11.76
N ILE A 199 -3.92 16.78 -11.04
CA ILE A 199 -4.62 18.07 -11.15
C ILE A 199 -4.16 18.94 -9.97
N LYS A 200 -3.77 20.17 -10.27
CA LYS A 200 -3.46 21.17 -9.25
C LYS A 200 -4.78 21.69 -8.66
N VAL A 201 -5.01 21.48 -7.37
CA VAL A 201 -6.30 21.80 -6.71
C VAL A 201 -6.64 23.29 -6.82
N SER A 202 -5.64 24.18 -6.71
CA SER A 202 -5.86 25.63 -6.72
C SER A 202 -6.32 26.20 -8.08
N THR A 203 -5.98 25.53 -9.20
CA THR A 203 -6.32 26.00 -10.55
C THR A 203 -7.22 25.04 -11.32
N GLY A 204 -7.37 23.80 -10.86
CA GLY A 204 -8.10 22.75 -11.56
C GLY A 204 -7.40 22.26 -12.85
N GLU A 205 -6.18 22.67 -13.11
CA GLU A 205 -5.43 22.34 -14.32
C GLU A 205 -4.67 21.01 -14.17
N SER A 206 -4.62 20.25 -15.26
CA SER A 206 -3.74 19.07 -15.35
C SER A 206 -2.28 19.51 -15.43
N ARG A 207 -1.44 18.88 -14.62
CA ARG A 207 -0.01 19.13 -14.53
C ARG A 207 0.75 17.81 -14.46
N SER A 208 1.98 17.83 -14.99
CA SER A 208 2.92 16.72 -14.89
C SER A 208 4.10 17.11 -13.99
N TYR A 209 4.41 16.26 -13.03
CA TYR A 209 5.51 16.46 -12.09
C TYR A 209 6.55 15.35 -12.27
N ARG A 210 7.80 15.69 -12.51
CA ARG A 210 8.89 14.72 -12.60
C ARG A 210 9.17 14.13 -11.22
N VAL A 211 9.23 12.81 -11.13
CA VAL A 211 9.42 12.10 -9.86
C VAL A 211 10.78 12.39 -9.23
N ASP A 212 11.82 12.57 -10.05
CA ASP A 212 13.18 12.89 -9.61
C ASP A 212 13.35 14.31 -9.02
N ARG A 213 12.34 15.19 -9.20
CA ARG A 213 12.32 16.55 -8.63
C ARG A 213 11.40 16.69 -7.43
N MET A 214 10.72 15.61 -7.04
CA MET A 214 9.87 15.61 -5.85
C MET A 214 10.73 15.52 -4.60
N GLN A 215 10.53 16.45 -3.67
CA GLN A 215 11.26 16.55 -2.40
C GLN A 215 10.48 15.95 -1.24
N GLY A 216 9.13 16.01 -1.30
CA GLY A 216 8.24 15.49 -0.27
C GLY A 216 6.84 15.22 -0.81
N ALA A 217 6.11 14.33 -0.15
CA ALA A 217 4.69 14.12 -0.39
C ALA A 217 3.99 13.77 0.92
N ARG A 218 2.81 14.35 1.14
CA ARG A 218 1.99 14.08 2.31
C ARG A 218 0.53 13.94 1.90
N ALA A 219 -0.07 12.80 2.24
CA ALA A 219 -1.51 12.62 2.08
C ALA A 219 -2.26 13.57 3.01
N THR A 220 -3.35 14.17 2.51
CA THR A 220 -4.21 15.07 3.28
C THR A 220 -5.53 14.41 3.61
N SER A 221 -6.29 14.96 4.56
CA SER A 221 -7.66 14.53 4.83
C SER A 221 -8.67 15.04 3.78
N GLN A 222 -8.25 15.89 2.84
CA GLN A 222 -9.11 16.41 1.80
C GLN A 222 -9.34 15.35 0.72
N GLY A 223 -10.59 14.93 0.53
CA GLY A 223 -11.00 14.07 -0.56
C GLY A 223 -11.14 14.82 -1.88
N PHE A 224 -11.10 14.09 -3.00
CA PHE A 224 -11.46 14.62 -4.33
C PHE A 224 -12.36 13.65 -5.09
N VAL A 225 -13.22 14.20 -5.95
CA VAL A 225 -14.04 13.43 -6.89
C VAL A 225 -13.24 13.29 -8.20
N PRO A 226 -12.91 12.07 -8.64
CA PRO A 226 -12.06 11.89 -9.80
C PRO A 226 -12.68 12.40 -11.10
N LYS A 227 -12.01 13.31 -11.79
CA LYS A 227 -12.36 13.76 -13.17
C LYS A 227 -11.88 12.78 -14.24
N TYR A 228 -10.81 12.03 -13.91
CA TYR A 228 -10.20 11.03 -14.78
C TYR A 228 -10.06 9.70 -14.06
N ALA A 229 -9.83 8.63 -14.81
CA ALA A 229 -9.49 7.34 -14.22
C ALA A 229 -8.21 7.46 -13.38
N VAL A 230 -8.30 7.01 -12.13
CA VAL A 230 -7.13 6.94 -11.25
C VAL A 230 -6.43 5.61 -11.53
N GLU A 231 -5.26 5.69 -12.13
CA GLU A 231 -4.45 4.53 -12.54
C GLU A 231 -3.43 4.12 -11.46
N LEU A 232 -3.29 4.95 -10.42
CA LEU A 232 -2.45 4.68 -9.26
C LEU A 232 -3.19 3.74 -8.31
N THR A 233 -2.75 2.50 -8.23
CA THR A 233 -3.27 1.52 -7.26
C THR A 233 -2.13 1.04 -6.35
N PRO A 234 -2.40 0.81 -5.05
CA PRO A 234 -1.42 0.14 -4.20
C PRO A 234 -1.29 -1.31 -4.66
N SER A 235 -0.07 -1.79 -4.85
CA SER A 235 0.19 -3.18 -5.17
C SER A 235 0.63 -3.96 -3.93
N GLY A 236 -0.30 -4.59 -3.23
CA GLY A 236 -0.05 -5.39 -2.03
C GLY A 236 -0.14 -4.61 -0.71
N PRO A 237 0.27 -5.21 0.41
CA PRO A 237 0.15 -4.56 1.72
C PRO A 237 0.90 -3.24 1.74
N MET A 238 0.21 -2.19 2.16
CA MET A 238 0.79 -0.86 2.32
C MET A 238 1.72 -0.90 3.53
N PHE A 239 3.02 -0.71 3.28
CA PHE A 239 3.93 -0.37 4.37
C PHE A 239 3.70 1.10 4.71
N ILE A 240 3.31 1.37 5.94
CA ILE A 240 3.32 2.73 6.50
C ILE A 240 4.80 3.12 6.58
N PRO A 241 5.27 4.12 5.83
CA PRO A 241 6.60 4.66 6.10
C PRO A 241 6.57 5.21 7.52
N ASP A 242 7.56 4.87 8.35
CA ASP A 242 7.75 5.45 9.70
C ASP A 242 8.08 6.95 9.58
N THR A 243 7.13 7.75 9.15
CA THR A 243 7.30 9.20 8.94
C THR A 243 7.37 9.97 10.27
N GLU A 244 6.92 9.37 11.37
CA GLU A 244 6.98 10.03 12.68
C GLU A 244 8.33 9.86 13.39
N ARG A 245 9.19 8.93 12.97
CA ARG A 245 10.53 8.79 13.58
C ARG A 245 11.59 9.76 13.06
N SER A 246 11.35 10.41 11.94
CA SER A 246 12.31 11.36 11.36
C SER A 246 12.14 12.81 11.83
N ALA A 247 11.02 13.16 12.43
CA ALA A 247 10.75 14.55 12.88
C ALA A 247 11.26 14.89 14.29
N THR A 248 11.73 13.88 15.06
CA THR A 248 12.15 14.09 16.48
C THR A 248 13.67 14.05 16.67
N THR A 249 14.48 13.98 15.61
CA THR A 249 15.96 13.93 15.75
C THR A 249 16.70 15.13 15.20
N ALA A 250 16.01 16.26 14.95
CA ALA A 250 16.66 17.50 14.58
C ALA A 250 16.48 18.58 15.68
N SER A 251 16.84 18.26 16.93
CA SER A 251 17.12 19.28 17.94
C SER A 251 17.98 18.67 19.05
N GLY A 252 19.21 19.16 19.17
CA GLY A 252 20.01 19.03 20.36
C GLY A 252 21.12 18.01 20.32
N SER A 253 22.26 18.38 19.73
CA SER A 253 23.55 17.81 20.08
C SER A 253 23.93 18.23 21.51
N VAL A 254 23.48 17.47 22.50
CA VAL A 254 24.05 17.53 23.85
C VAL A 254 24.91 16.29 24.02
N GLY A 255 26.20 16.51 24.32
CA GLY A 255 27.20 15.46 24.48
C GLY A 255 26.76 14.41 25.50
N ARG A 256 26.60 13.17 25.03
CA ARG A 256 26.39 12.02 25.90
C ARG A 256 27.72 11.58 26.50
N THR A 257 27.96 11.93 27.74
CA THR A 257 28.90 11.26 28.60
C THR A 257 28.63 9.76 28.63
N ARG A 258 29.63 8.97 28.27
CA ARG A 258 29.59 7.51 28.35
C ARG A 258 29.52 7.08 29.82
N HIS A 259 28.38 6.54 30.23
CA HIS A 259 28.31 5.68 31.40
C HIS A 259 28.55 4.22 30.98
N PRO A 260 29.48 3.51 31.58
CA PRO A 260 29.73 2.09 31.36
C PRO A 260 28.80 1.28 32.28
N SER A 261 27.63 0.89 31.80
CA SER A 261 26.84 -0.14 32.44
C SER A 261 26.05 -0.87 31.35
N GLY A 262 26.66 -1.90 30.82
CA GLY A 262 26.05 -2.68 29.76
C GLY A 262 26.34 -4.15 29.94
N ARG A 263 25.32 -4.96 30.22
CA ARG A 263 25.34 -6.37 29.84
C ARG A 263 25.62 -6.43 28.34
N PRO A 264 26.52 -7.29 27.88
CA PRO A 264 26.80 -7.45 26.45
C PRO A 264 25.54 -7.92 25.76
N GLY A 265 25.00 -7.10 24.83
CA GLY A 265 23.84 -7.45 24.03
C GLY A 265 24.12 -8.65 23.11
N PRO A 266 23.08 -9.30 22.56
CA PRO A 266 23.22 -10.50 21.76
C PRO A 266 24.18 -10.32 20.60
N THR A 267 25.00 -11.33 20.33
CA THR A 267 25.91 -11.41 19.21
C THR A 267 25.44 -12.50 18.27
N TYR A 268 25.23 -12.15 17.01
CA TYR A 268 24.73 -13.07 15.98
C TYR A 268 25.90 -13.67 15.20
N LEU A 269 25.96 -14.99 15.12
CA LEU A 269 26.98 -15.72 14.37
C LEU A 269 26.41 -16.09 12.99
N TYR A 270 27.18 -15.73 11.96
CA TYR A 270 26.85 -16.01 10.56
C TYR A 270 27.97 -16.76 9.88
N GLN A 271 27.69 -17.54 8.84
CA GLN A 271 28.65 -18.25 8.02
C GLN A 271 28.45 -17.98 6.54
N CYS A 272 29.51 -17.65 5.81
CA CYS A 272 29.41 -17.49 4.36
C CYS A 272 29.01 -18.81 3.70
N ALA A 273 27.96 -18.82 2.89
CA ALA A 273 27.48 -20.01 2.20
C ALA A 273 28.50 -20.58 1.18
N LEU A 274 29.44 -19.76 0.66
CA LEU A 274 30.38 -20.18 -0.36
C LEU A 274 31.75 -20.64 0.24
N CYS A 275 32.28 -19.93 1.24
CA CYS A 275 33.60 -20.22 1.76
C CYS A 275 33.62 -20.71 3.20
N GLY A 276 32.48 -20.84 3.86
CA GLY A 276 32.39 -21.33 5.23
C GLY A 276 32.93 -20.38 6.31
N LYS A 277 33.46 -19.20 5.95
CA LYS A 277 33.99 -18.24 6.92
C LYS A 277 32.94 -17.72 7.85
N LYS A 278 33.20 -17.69 9.15
CA LYS A 278 32.28 -17.22 10.19
C LYS A 278 32.46 -15.74 10.47
N PHE A 279 31.33 -15.05 10.76
CA PHE A 279 31.26 -13.63 11.06
C PHE A 279 30.37 -13.39 12.29
N ARG A 280 30.92 -12.61 13.26
CA ARG A 280 30.17 -12.17 14.45
C ARG A 280 29.62 -10.76 14.22
N ARG A 281 28.34 -10.54 14.50
CA ARG A 281 27.67 -9.24 14.31
C ARG A 281 26.80 -8.87 15.51
N LYS A 282 26.68 -7.57 15.77
CA LYS A 282 25.79 -7.03 16.81
C LYS A 282 24.37 -6.77 16.30
N THR A 283 24.15 -6.90 14.99
CA THR A 283 22.85 -6.71 14.32
C THR A 283 22.51 -7.94 13.50
N ARG A 284 21.21 -8.19 13.32
CA ARG A 284 20.70 -9.26 12.44
C ARG A 284 20.80 -8.83 10.97
N ASP A 285 21.98 -8.98 10.39
CA ASP A 285 22.23 -8.68 8.98
C ASP A 285 23.05 -9.79 8.35
N SER A 286 22.50 -10.45 7.33
CA SER A 286 23.12 -11.55 6.60
C SER A 286 23.95 -11.11 5.38
N SER A 287 24.00 -9.80 5.08
CA SER A 287 24.78 -9.29 3.95
C SER A 287 26.29 -9.38 4.25
N LEU A 288 27.09 -9.80 3.29
CA LEU A 288 28.54 -9.85 3.42
C LEU A 288 29.20 -8.81 2.52
N ARG A 289 30.11 -8.04 3.09
CA ARG A 289 31.06 -7.25 2.31
C ARG A 289 32.09 -8.19 1.64
N GLU A 290 32.87 -7.64 0.73
CA GLU A 290 33.97 -8.37 0.12
C GLU A 290 34.86 -8.95 1.22
N HIS A 291 35.19 -10.22 1.11
CA HIS A 291 36.01 -10.94 2.08
C HIS A 291 36.82 -12.01 1.40
N LYS A 292 37.87 -12.46 2.11
CA LYS A 292 38.70 -13.57 1.65
C LYS A 292 38.24 -14.87 2.29
N THR A 293 38.41 -15.96 1.55
CA THR A 293 38.29 -17.33 2.07
C THR A 293 39.26 -17.57 3.20
N PRO A 294 39.11 -18.63 4.01
CA PRO A 294 40.13 -19.00 5.00
C PRO A 294 41.54 -19.16 4.40
N ASP A 295 41.62 -19.59 3.13
CA ASP A 295 42.87 -19.79 2.39
C ASP A 295 43.41 -18.52 1.72
N GLY A 296 42.80 -17.36 1.96
CA GLY A 296 43.25 -16.05 1.50
C GLY A 296 42.75 -15.56 0.13
N TRP A 297 41.98 -16.37 -0.62
CA TRP A 297 41.44 -16.00 -1.92
C TRP A 297 40.20 -15.12 -1.81
N ALA A 298 39.95 -14.29 -2.81
CA ALA A 298 38.77 -13.45 -2.85
C ALA A 298 37.46 -14.30 -2.94
N CYS A 299 36.58 -14.14 -2.00
CA CYS A 299 35.25 -14.83 -1.99
C CYS A 299 34.19 -14.01 -2.67
N ARG A 300 33.43 -14.64 -3.59
CA ARG A 300 32.30 -14.01 -4.26
C ARG A 300 31.00 -14.03 -3.43
N GLY A 301 31.00 -14.64 -2.24
CA GLY A 301 29.84 -14.70 -1.36
C GLY A 301 29.42 -13.30 -0.88
N ARG A 302 28.15 -12.96 -1.06
CA ARG A 302 27.56 -11.69 -0.60
C ARG A 302 26.46 -11.90 0.43
N ARG A 303 26.19 -13.16 0.81
CA ARG A 303 25.22 -13.53 1.85
C ARG A 303 25.80 -14.58 2.77
N ALA A 304 25.46 -14.46 4.06
CA ALA A 304 25.80 -15.42 5.08
C ALA A 304 24.56 -16.12 5.62
N LEU A 305 24.73 -17.37 6.03
CA LEU A 305 23.73 -18.14 6.75
C LEU A 305 23.84 -17.79 8.23
N TYR A 306 22.72 -17.55 8.87
CA TYR A 306 22.66 -17.40 10.32
C TYR A 306 22.88 -18.77 10.98
N LEU A 307 23.75 -18.82 11.98
CA LEU A 307 24.03 -20.04 12.73
C LEU A 307 23.36 -20.03 14.11
N THR A 308 23.65 -19.01 14.92
CA THR A 308 23.18 -18.93 16.31
C THR A 308 23.28 -17.52 16.88
N THR A 309 22.63 -17.28 18.02
CA THR A 309 22.80 -16.08 18.85
C THR A 309 23.54 -16.44 20.13
N GLU A 310 24.62 -15.71 20.42
CA GLU A 310 25.38 -15.77 21.67
C GLU A 310 24.96 -14.58 22.56
N TYR A 311 24.66 -14.83 23.85
CA TYR A 311 24.25 -13.81 24.84
C TYR A 311 25.38 -13.49 25.82
#